data_9f61437155c9fde52394d9cfdea295f9
#
_entry.id   9f61437155c9fde52394d9cfdea295f9
#
_cell.length_a   1.000
_cell.length_b   1.000
_cell.length_c   1.000
_cell.angle_alpha   90.00
_cell.angle_beta   90.00
_cell.angle_gamma   90.00
#
_symmetry.space_group_name_H-M   'P 1'
#
loop_
_entity.id
_entity.type
_entity.pdbx_description
1 polymer ?
#
loop_
_entity_poly.entity_id
_entity_poly.type
_entity_poly.pdbx_seq_one_letter_code
_entity_poly.pdbx_strand_id
1 'polypeptide(L)'
;DKIKNNKSKYLQEIYKYINTDLICYRADKPSDLVKLQDKMWNPILDRLGKESIKFDKFVGVMPQSQPKKSIEKFKNNFKEFDEFEISTFLKLTQITGSALLAYALLKKYFNEKYVFDCSVLDEKWQSKQWGTMVEIEKRHKIHFLKIKKIKLLLNALG
;
A
#
# COMPACT_ATOMS: atom_id res chain seq x y z
N ASP A 1 3.63 -29.58 -0.93
CA ASP A 1 2.30 -29.26 -1.39
C ASP A 1 2.30 -27.93 -2.18
N LYS A 2 1.69 -27.94 -3.36
CA LYS A 2 1.63 -26.78 -4.27
C LYS A 2 0.96 -25.55 -3.61
N ILE A 3 -0.06 -25.74 -2.80
CA ILE A 3 -0.78 -24.67 -2.14
C ILE A 3 0.12 -23.94 -1.14
N LYS A 4 0.84 -24.67 -0.30
CA LYS A 4 1.79 -24.09 0.66
C LYS A 4 2.92 -23.37 -0.04
N ASN A 5 3.44 -23.94 -1.15
CA ASN A 5 4.51 -23.31 -1.92
C ASN A 5 4.06 -22.00 -2.56
N ASN A 6 2.84 -21.95 -3.08
CA ASN A 6 2.29 -20.72 -3.68
C ASN A 6 2.10 -19.63 -2.64
N LYS A 7 1.51 -19.97 -1.49
CA LYS A 7 1.34 -19.03 -0.38
C LYS A 7 2.69 -18.46 0.06
N SER A 8 3.70 -19.31 0.21
CA SER A 8 5.04 -18.89 0.59
C SER A 8 5.66 -17.93 -0.44
N LYS A 9 5.51 -18.23 -1.73
CA LYS A 9 5.98 -17.36 -2.81
C LYS A 9 5.31 -15.99 -2.77
N TYR A 10 3.99 -15.95 -2.59
CA TYR A 10 3.24 -14.71 -2.51
C TYR A 10 3.69 -13.86 -1.31
N LEU A 11 3.90 -14.50 -0.16
CA LEU A 11 4.39 -13.83 1.04
C LEU A 11 5.77 -13.21 0.80
N GLN A 12 6.67 -13.93 0.13
CA GLN A 12 8.00 -13.40 -0.17
C GLN A 12 7.93 -12.17 -1.06
N GLU A 13 7.03 -12.16 -2.04
CA GLU A 13 6.84 -11.00 -2.90
C GLU A 13 6.29 -9.79 -2.11
N ILE A 14 5.35 -10.03 -1.20
CA ILE A 14 4.81 -8.97 -0.33
C ILE A 14 5.91 -8.41 0.58
N TYR A 15 6.76 -9.27 1.14
CA TYR A 15 7.82 -8.85 2.06
C TYR A 15 8.82 -7.90 1.40
N LYS A 16 9.00 -7.98 0.08
CA LYS A 16 9.88 -7.06 -0.64
C LYS A 16 9.44 -5.61 -0.53
N TYR A 17 8.15 -5.36 -0.30
CA TYR A 17 7.60 -4.01 -0.18
C TYR A 17 7.75 -3.41 1.23
N ILE A 18 8.06 -4.22 2.24
CA ILE A 18 8.05 -3.76 3.63
C ILE A 18 9.05 -2.61 3.88
N ASN A 19 10.27 -2.74 3.38
CA ASN A 19 11.31 -1.71 3.57
C ASN A 19 11.30 -0.63 2.49
N THR A 20 10.46 -0.78 1.46
CA THR A 20 10.35 0.17 0.34
C THR A 20 8.92 0.65 0.13
N ASP A 21 8.09 0.56 1.16
CA ASP A 21 6.67 0.88 1.06
C ASP A 21 6.46 2.33 0.67
N LEU A 22 5.61 2.55 -0.33
CA LEU A 22 5.33 3.87 -0.89
C LEU A 22 5.04 4.92 0.19
N ILE A 23 4.16 4.61 1.13
CA ILE A 23 3.69 5.60 2.10
C ILE A 23 4.68 5.89 3.23
N CYS A 24 5.78 5.15 3.32
CA CYS A 24 6.83 5.38 4.30
C CYS A 24 7.94 6.28 3.80
N TYR A 25 8.08 6.46 2.49
CA TYR A 25 9.10 7.30 1.89
C TYR A 25 8.50 8.66 1.54
N ARG A 26 9.01 9.71 2.18
CA ARG A 26 8.40 11.03 2.18
C ARG A 26 9.26 12.06 1.49
N ALA A 27 8.59 13.00 0.83
CA ALA A 27 9.27 14.14 0.23
C ALA A 27 9.85 15.04 1.32
N ASP A 28 10.99 15.66 1.02
CA ASP A 28 11.58 16.70 1.83
C ASP A 28 11.03 18.08 1.42
N LYS A 29 10.77 18.23 0.13
CA LYS A 29 10.27 19.45 -0.50
C LYS A 29 9.57 19.12 -1.81
N PRO A 30 8.69 19.99 -2.34
CA PRO A 30 8.26 21.25 -1.75
C PRO A 30 7.27 21.05 -0.61
N SER A 31 7.03 22.10 0.16
CA SER A 31 6.20 22.02 1.37
C SER A 31 4.77 21.60 1.11
N ASP A 32 4.17 21.95 -0.03
CA ASP A 32 2.81 21.54 -0.39
C ASP A 32 2.71 20.04 -0.62
N LEU A 33 3.71 19.42 -1.24
CA LEU A 33 3.77 17.96 -1.40
C LEU A 33 3.93 17.27 -0.04
N VAL A 34 4.82 17.79 0.80
CA VAL A 34 5.03 17.25 2.16
C VAL A 34 3.72 17.26 2.94
N LYS A 35 3.00 18.37 2.92
CA LYS A 35 1.70 18.50 3.61
C LYS A 35 0.66 17.55 3.05
N LEU A 36 0.63 17.37 1.73
CA LEU A 36 -0.32 16.47 1.08
C LEU A 36 -0.05 15.00 1.48
N GLN A 37 1.21 14.60 1.46
CA GLN A 37 1.61 13.26 1.91
C GLN A 37 1.25 13.04 3.39
N ASP A 38 1.53 13.99 4.24
CA ASP A 38 1.19 13.91 5.66
C ASP A 38 -0.32 13.75 5.85
N LYS A 39 -1.11 14.57 5.15
CA LYS A 39 -2.56 14.55 5.24
C LYS A 39 -3.15 13.21 4.82
N MET A 40 -2.63 12.63 3.74
CA MET A 40 -3.22 11.44 3.13
C MET A 40 -2.63 10.14 3.67
N TRP A 41 -1.32 10.11 3.94
CA TRP A 41 -0.64 8.87 4.32
C TRP A 41 -0.51 8.65 5.82
N ASN A 42 -0.40 9.72 6.61
CA ASN A 42 -0.29 9.58 8.06
C ASN A 42 -1.51 8.87 8.69
N PRO A 43 -2.76 9.11 8.25
CA PRO A 43 -3.88 8.37 8.81
C PRO A 43 -3.77 6.85 8.66
N ILE A 44 -3.16 6.37 7.56
CA ILE A 44 -2.91 4.93 7.37
C ILE A 44 -1.94 4.42 8.44
N LEU A 45 -0.80 5.11 8.60
CA LEU A 45 0.21 4.73 9.60
C LEU A 45 -0.34 4.82 11.02
N ASP A 46 -1.13 5.85 11.31
CA ASP A 46 -1.75 6.03 12.62
C ASP A 46 -2.72 4.90 12.95
N ARG A 47 -3.52 4.49 11.97
CA ARG A 47 -4.47 3.39 12.16
C ARG A 47 -3.75 2.07 12.44
N LEU A 48 -2.67 1.79 11.70
CA LEU A 48 -1.87 0.59 11.93
C LEU A 48 -1.13 0.65 13.27
N GLY A 49 -0.73 1.83 13.69
CA GLY A 49 -0.09 2.04 15.00
C GLY A 49 -0.98 1.63 16.17
N LYS A 50 -2.30 1.71 16.02
CA LYS A 50 -3.26 1.24 17.03
C LYS A 50 -3.20 -0.27 17.23
N GLU A 51 -2.70 -1.00 16.24
CA GLU A 51 -2.48 -2.45 16.33
C GLU A 51 -1.03 -2.78 16.65
N SER A 52 -0.26 -1.80 17.10
CA SER A 52 1.18 -1.93 17.41
C SER A 52 2.05 -2.20 16.18
N ILE A 53 1.52 -1.93 14.98
CA ILE A 53 2.30 -1.97 13.74
C ILE A 53 2.83 -0.56 13.51
N LYS A 54 4.04 -0.29 13.98
CA LYS A 54 4.63 1.06 13.97
C LYS A 54 5.76 1.12 12.98
N PHE A 55 5.46 1.61 11.77
CA PHE A 55 6.45 1.83 10.73
C PHE A 55 6.95 3.27 10.76
N ASP A 56 8.25 3.43 10.50
CA ASP A 56 8.89 4.73 10.44
C ASP A 56 8.70 5.38 9.07
N LYS A 57 8.72 6.71 9.07
CA LYS A 57 8.75 7.51 7.86
C LYS A 57 10.20 7.88 7.56
N PHE A 58 10.58 7.75 6.30
CA PHE A 58 11.94 8.05 5.85
C PHE A 58 11.92 9.20 4.86
N VAL A 59 12.86 10.13 5.01
CA VAL A 59 13.04 11.25 4.09
C VAL A 59 14.38 11.06 3.39
N GLY A 60 14.40 11.28 2.07
CA GLY A 60 15.61 11.13 1.27
C GLY A 60 15.59 9.88 0.40
N VAL A 61 16.69 9.68 -0.33
CA VAL A 61 16.80 8.63 -1.34
C VAL A 61 17.56 7.39 -0.87
N MET A 62 18.16 7.43 0.32
CA MET A 62 18.91 6.30 0.85
C MET A 62 17.96 5.22 1.38
N PRO A 63 18.11 3.96 0.95
CA PRO A 63 17.30 2.88 1.50
C PRO A 63 17.51 2.74 3.01
N GLN A 64 16.41 2.55 3.74
CA GLN A 64 16.43 2.37 5.18
C GLN A 64 15.55 1.18 5.54
N SER A 65 15.81 0.59 6.71
CA SER A 65 15.06 -0.59 7.16
C SER A 65 14.08 -0.21 8.26
N GLN A 66 12.91 -0.82 8.22
CA GLN A 66 11.92 -0.69 9.29
C GLN A 66 12.38 -1.45 10.54
N PRO A 67 11.88 -1.07 11.74
CA PRO A 67 12.20 -1.81 12.96
C PRO A 67 11.75 -3.27 12.86
N LYS A 68 12.62 -4.19 13.31
CA LYS A 68 12.35 -5.64 13.25
C LYS A 68 11.05 -6.02 13.94
N LYS A 69 10.76 -5.42 15.09
CA LYS A 69 9.51 -5.69 15.84
C LYS A 69 8.28 -5.33 15.03
N SER A 70 8.32 -4.21 14.32
CA SER A 70 7.21 -3.76 13.48
C SER A 70 7.01 -4.70 12.29
N ILE A 71 8.10 -5.13 11.66
CA ILE A 71 8.05 -6.09 10.56
C ILE A 71 7.42 -7.40 11.02
N GLU A 72 7.88 -7.93 12.14
CA GLU A 72 7.36 -9.19 12.70
C GLU A 72 5.89 -9.07 13.07
N LYS A 73 5.50 -7.97 13.70
CA LYS A 73 4.10 -7.74 14.07
C LYS A 73 3.21 -7.68 12.83
N PHE A 74 3.65 -6.98 11.80
CA PHE A 74 2.92 -6.89 10.55
C PHE A 74 2.77 -8.27 9.90
N LYS A 75 3.87 -9.00 9.77
CA LYS A 75 3.85 -10.36 9.20
C LYS A 75 2.91 -11.28 9.97
N ASN A 76 2.92 -11.22 11.29
CA ASN A 76 2.06 -12.04 12.12
C ASN A 76 0.57 -11.76 11.89
N ASN A 77 0.23 -10.52 11.56
CA ASN A 77 -1.17 -10.13 11.37
C ASN A 77 -1.81 -10.71 10.11
N PHE A 78 -1.01 -11.12 9.11
CA PHE A 78 -1.57 -11.78 7.92
C PHE A 78 -1.06 -13.20 7.71
N LYS A 79 -0.39 -13.75 8.70
CA LYS A 79 0.12 -15.12 8.67
C LYS A 79 -1.02 -16.15 8.54
N GLU A 80 -2.17 -15.84 9.13
CA GLU A 80 -3.35 -16.72 9.14
C GLU A 80 -4.21 -16.61 7.87
N PHE A 81 -3.89 -15.67 6.98
CA PHE A 81 -4.62 -15.52 5.72
C PHE A 81 -4.44 -16.78 4.87
N ASP A 82 -5.50 -17.21 4.21
CA ASP A 82 -5.42 -18.35 3.29
C ASP A 82 -4.73 -17.94 1.97
N GLU A 83 -4.53 -18.91 1.08
CA GLU A 83 -3.85 -18.64 -0.20
C GLU A 83 -4.57 -17.59 -1.03
N PHE A 84 -5.89 -17.63 -1.07
CA PHE A 84 -6.69 -16.65 -1.82
C PHE A 84 -6.50 -15.25 -1.26
N GLU A 85 -6.58 -15.08 0.06
CA GLU A 85 -6.38 -13.80 0.72
C GLU A 85 -4.97 -13.26 0.48
N ILE A 86 -3.95 -14.11 0.56
CA ILE A 86 -2.56 -13.72 0.33
C ILE A 86 -2.34 -13.34 -1.14
N SER A 87 -2.89 -14.10 -2.09
CA SER A 87 -2.75 -13.76 -3.51
C SER A 87 -3.42 -12.43 -3.83
N THR A 88 -4.55 -12.16 -3.21
CA THR A 88 -5.28 -10.88 -3.35
C THR A 88 -4.49 -9.74 -2.72
N PHE A 89 -3.93 -9.98 -1.53
CA PHE A 89 -3.06 -9.04 -0.84
C PHE A 89 -1.87 -8.65 -1.75
N LEU A 90 -1.23 -9.64 -2.37
CA LEU A 90 -0.12 -9.38 -3.28
C LEU A 90 -0.55 -8.52 -4.47
N LYS A 91 -1.68 -8.83 -5.10
CA LYS A 91 -2.19 -8.02 -6.22
C LYS A 91 -2.43 -6.57 -5.82
N LEU A 92 -3.06 -6.35 -4.68
CA LEU A 92 -3.30 -5.01 -4.16
C LEU A 92 -1.98 -4.30 -3.83
N THR A 93 -1.03 -5.02 -3.27
CA THR A 93 0.31 -4.47 -2.98
C THR A 93 1.01 -4.02 -4.26
N GLN A 94 0.96 -4.82 -5.31
CA GLN A 94 1.57 -4.49 -6.60
C GLN A 94 0.89 -3.30 -7.26
N ILE A 95 -0.44 -3.24 -7.24
CA ILE A 95 -1.21 -2.14 -7.84
C ILE A 95 -0.95 -0.83 -7.10
N THR A 96 -0.93 -0.86 -5.77
CA THR A 96 -0.78 0.35 -4.95
C THR A 96 0.67 0.76 -4.72
N GLY A 97 1.61 -0.16 -4.88
CA GLY A 97 3.01 0.06 -4.50
C GLY A 97 3.23 0.04 -2.99
N SER A 98 2.25 -0.45 -2.22
CA SER A 98 2.29 -0.40 -0.76
C SER A 98 1.59 -1.60 -0.15
N ALA A 99 2.35 -2.38 0.64
CA ALA A 99 1.76 -3.46 1.43
C ALA A 99 0.86 -2.91 2.53
N LEU A 100 1.18 -1.73 3.06
CA LEU A 100 0.39 -1.09 4.12
C LEU A 100 -0.97 -0.61 3.59
N LEU A 101 -1.01 -0.02 2.40
CA LEU A 101 -2.26 0.37 1.77
C LEU A 101 -3.13 -0.84 1.45
N ALA A 102 -2.52 -1.88 0.90
CA ALA A 102 -3.22 -3.13 0.60
C ALA A 102 -3.82 -3.75 1.85
N TYR A 103 -3.04 -3.81 2.93
CA TYR A 103 -3.50 -4.33 4.21
C TYR A 103 -4.66 -3.51 4.77
N ALA A 104 -4.55 -2.18 4.73
CA ALA A 104 -5.60 -1.29 5.21
C ALA A 104 -6.92 -1.49 4.45
N LEU A 105 -6.84 -1.75 3.15
CA LEU A 105 -8.03 -2.04 2.34
C LEU A 105 -8.63 -3.41 2.68
N LEU A 106 -7.80 -4.45 2.82
CA LEU A 106 -8.25 -5.79 3.18
C LEU A 106 -8.96 -5.81 4.53
N LYS A 107 -8.43 -5.06 5.50
CA LYS A 107 -9.01 -4.97 6.84
C LYS A 107 -10.19 -4.01 6.91
N LYS A 108 -10.53 -3.35 5.81
CA LYS A 108 -11.65 -2.41 5.70
C LYS A 108 -11.48 -1.17 6.59
N TYR A 109 -10.23 -0.80 6.90
CA TYR A 109 -9.94 0.41 7.67
C TYR A 109 -10.14 1.67 6.83
N PHE A 110 -9.92 1.57 5.52
CA PHE A 110 -10.11 2.64 4.55
C PHE A 110 -10.76 2.07 3.29
N ASN A 111 -11.53 2.89 2.59
CA ASN A 111 -12.25 2.45 1.39
C ASN A 111 -11.35 2.48 0.15
N GLU A 112 -11.88 1.96 -0.96
CA GLU A 112 -11.16 1.82 -2.23
C GLU A 112 -10.69 3.17 -2.76
N LYS A 113 -11.54 4.17 -2.69
CA LYS A 113 -11.22 5.51 -3.20
C LYS A 113 -10.06 6.14 -2.42
N TYR A 114 -10.09 6.04 -1.10
CA TYR A 114 -9.04 6.58 -0.25
C TYR A 114 -7.69 5.90 -0.52
N VAL A 115 -7.70 4.57 -0.56
CA VAL A 115 -6.47 3.78 -0.82
C VAL A 115 -5.94 4.08 -2.21
N PHE A 116 -6.81 4.17 -3.20
CA PHE A 116 -6.42 4.54 -4.56
C PHE A 116 -5.78 5.94 -4.60
N ASP A 117 -6.42 6.93 -3.99
CA ASP A 117 -5.90 8.31 -3.96
C ASP A 117 -4.51 8.36 -3.30
N CYS A 118 -4.31 7.60 -2.23
CA CYS A 118 -2.98 7.47 -1.61
C CYS A 118 -1.95 6.87 -2.57
N SER A 119 -2.33 5.85 -3.32
CA SER A 119 -1.41 5.13 -4.20
C SER A 119 -0.92 5.96 -5.38
N VAL A 120 -1.72 6.91 -5.84
CA VAL A 120 -1.40 7.76 -7.02
C VAL A 120 -1.01 9.19 -6.66
N LEU A 121 -0.89 9.48 -5.37
CA LEU A 121 -0.68 10.86 -4.89
C LEU A 121 0.55 11.52 -5.51
N ASP A 122 1.70 10.87 -5.45
CA ASP A 122 2.96 11.41 -5.97
C ASP A 122 2.90 11.61 -7.49
N GLU A 123 2.41 10.62 -8.20
CA GLU A 123 2.32 10.66 -9.66
C GLU A 123 1.35 11.74 -10.11
N LYS A 124 0.21 11.86 -9.44
CA LYS A 124 -0.78 12.90 -9.74
C LYS A 124 -0.22 14.29 -9.48
N TRP A 125 0.50 14.46 -8.36
CA TRP A 125 1.12 15.75 -8.04
C TRP A 125 2.16 16.14 -9.09
N GLN A 126 3.04 15.19 -9.47
CA GLN A 126 4.06 15.41 -10.50
C GLN A 126 3.42 15.74 -11.85
N SER A 127 2.37 15.03 -12.23
CA SER A 127 1.67 15.25 -13.50
C SER A 127 1.07 16.63 -13.61
N LYS A 128 0.56 17.19 -12.53
CA LYS A 128 0.07 18.57 -12.50
C LYS A 128 1.20 19.56 -12.79
N GLN A 129 2.40 19.28 -12.27
CA GLN A 129 3.57 20.15 -12.49
C GLN A 129 4.04 20.11 -13.97
N TRP A 130 3.92 18.95 -14.62
CA TRP A 130 4.47 18.74 -15.97
C TRP A 130 3.43 18.81 -17.09
N GLY A 131 2.15 19.01 -16.76
CA GLY A 131 1.10 19.15 -17.77
C GLY A 131 0.69 17.83 -18.46
N THR A 132 0.96 16.68 -17.85
CA THR A 132 0.70 15.36 -18.43
C THR A 132 -0.55 14.69 -17.88
N MET A 133 -1.51 15.48 -17.40
CA MET A 133 -2.66 14.95 -16.64
C MET A 133 -3.58 14.02 -17.41
N VAL A 134 -3.80 14.27 -18.72
CA VAL A 134 -4.80 13.51 -19.50
C VAL A 134 -4.45 12.03 -19.58
N GLU A 135 -3.21 11.71 -19.94
CA GLU A 135 -2.73 10.33 -20.05
C GLU A 135 -2.70 9.63 -18.69
N ILE A 136 -2.28 10.35 -17.67
CA ILE A 136 -2.21 9.84 -16.30
C ILE A 136 -3.62 9.53 -15.78
N GLU A 137 -4.59 10.40 -16.04
CA GLU A 137 -5.98 10.17 -15.62
C GLU A 137 -6.58 8.91 -16.24
N LYS A 138 -6.30 8.63 -17.52
CA LYS A 138 -6.76 7.41 -18.17
C LYS A 138 -6.19 6.17 -17.48
N ARG A 139 -4.90 6.18 -17.21
CA ARG A 139 -4.24 5.06 -16.52
C ARG A 139 -4.76 4.89 -15.10
N HIS A 140 -4.99 5.98 -14.38
CA HIS A 140 -5.54 5.96 -13.03
C HIS A 140 -6.95 5.38 -12.99
N LYS A 141 -7.79 5.68 -13.98
CA LYS A 141 -9.13 5.08 -14.08
C LYS A 141 -9.06 3.55 -14.17
N ILE A 142 -8.13 3.03 -14.96
CA ILE A 142 -7.93 1.59 -15.09
C ILE A 142 -7.48 0.98 -13.76
N HIS A 143 -6.53 1.62 -13.07
CA HIS A 143 -6.06 1.17 -11.77
C HIS A 143 -7.18 1.15 -10.74
N PHE A 144 -7.98 2.19 -10.68
CA PHE A 144 -9.11 2.26 -9.75
C PHE A 144 -10.11 1.13 -10.00
N LEU A 145 -10.43 0.89 -11.27
CA LEU A 145 -11.34 -0.21 -11.63
C LEU A 145 -10.80 -1.57 -11.20
N LYS A 146 -9.50 -1.80 -11.33
CA LYS A 146 -8.85 -3.03 -10.84
C LYS A 146 -9.00 -3.19 -9.34
N ILE A 147 -8.76 -2.13 -8.58
CA ILE A 147 -8.91 -2.15 -7.12
C ILE A 147 -10.36 -2.46 -6.73
N LYS A 148 -11.31 -1.81 -7.39
CA LYS A 148 -12.74 -2.04 -7.13
C LYS A 148 -13.15 -3.48 -7.42
N LYS A 149 -12.68 -4.05 -8.53
CA LYS A 149 -12.97 -5.45 -8.89
C LYS A 149 -12.42 -6.42 -7.85
N ILE A 150 -11.20 -6.21 -7.40
CA ILE A 150 -10.56 -7.04 -6.38
C ILE A 150 -11.37 -6.98 -5.08
N LYS A 151 -11.78 -5.77 -4.69
CA LYS A 151 -12.57 -5.58 -3.46
C LYS A 151 -13.93 -6.27 -3.55
N LEU A 152 -14.61 -6.17 -4.70
CA LEU A 152 -15.88 -6.85 -4.93
C LEU A 152 -15.71 -8.38 -4.81
N LEU A 153 -14.65 -8.92 -5.38
CA LEU A 153 -14.35 -10.34 -5.31
C LEU A 153 -14.13 -10.80 -3.85
N LEU A 154 -13.36 -10.02 -3.09
CA LEU A 154 -13.15 -10.28 -1.67
C LEU A 154 -14.46 -10.28 -0.89
N ASN A 155 -15.33 -9.31 -1.13
CA ASN A 155 -16.61 -9.21 -0.44
C ASN A 155 -17.55 -10.37 -0.79
N ALA A 156 -17.50 -10.84 -2.03
CA ALA A 156 -18.34 -11.96 -2.49
C ALA A 156 -17.91 -13.30 -1.86
N LEU A 157 -16.63 -13.46 -1.54
CA LEU A 157 -16.07 -14.70 -1.00
C LEU A 157 -15.87 -14.66 0.52
N GLY A 158 -15.95 -13.50 1.09
CA GLY A 158 -15.87 -13.29 2.53
C GLY A 158 -17.22 -13.00 3.11
#